data_21c430f3a9b7bdcf59b0c65e4b8c55cc
#
_entry.id   21c430f3a9b7bdcf59b0c65e4b8c55cc
#
_cell.length_a   1.000
_cell.length_b   1.000
_cell.length_c   1.000
_cell.angle_alpha   90.00
_cell.angle_beta   90.00
_cell.angle_gamma   90.00
#
_symmetry.space_group_name_H-M   'P 1'
#
loop_
_entity.id
_entity.type
_entity.pdbx_description
1 polymer ?
#
loop_
_entity_poly.entity_id
_entity_poly.type
_entity_poly.pdbx_seq_one_letter_code
_entity_poly.pdbx_strand_id
1 'polypeptide(L)'
;MTTLPPTAFGLGPLPGTDLAQAADVVLSESPLPHIPQLPDRGAGSDLIGRTAAMLEIPVARGPRGWRVAARASKDADRMERDLDHLEELWHGKADTVKVQLAGPFTLAAEIEMANGHRMITDPGALRDLTDALLEVCVGHRRDVEKRFGKSVLQLDEPRLPEVVAGTLQGTTDFETIRAIPEPGRHSRASASTCCIRPSLSTSRG
;
A
#
# COMPACT_ATOMS: atom_id res chain seq x y z
N MET A 1 -21.80 1.10 12.58
CA MET A 1 -21.05 1.35 11.33
C MET A 1 -20.92 2.86 11.21
N THR A 2 -19.77 3.43 11.49
CA THR A 2 -19.53 4.86 11.26
C THR A 2 -19.24 5.04 9.77
N THR A 3 -20.22 5.55 9.02
CA THR A 3 -19.98 5.99 7.65
C THR A 3 -19.19 7.29 7.73
N LEU A 4 -17.97 7.32 7.19
CA LEU A 4 -17.34 8.62 6.93
C LEU A 4 -18.28 9.43 6.04
N PRO A 5 -18.52 10.70 6.37
CA PRO A 5 -19.24 11.57 5.44
C PRO A 5 -18.48 11.64 4.11
N PRO A 6 -19.17 11.89 3.00
CA PRO A 6 -18.49 12.13 1.74
C PRO A 6 -17.49 13.29 1.94
N THR A 7 -16.22 13.00 1.82
CA THR A 7 -15.14 13.97 2.02
C THR A 7 -14.11 13.81 0.91
N ALA A 8 -13.48 14.92 0.53
CA ALA A 8 -12.34 14.88 -0.36
C ALA A 8 -11.09 14.43 0.41
N PHE A 9 -10.21 13.70 -0.28
CA PHE A 9 -8.91 13.29 0.27
C PHE A 9 -7.87 13.17 -0.85
N GLY A 10 -6.61 13.43 -0.51
CA GLY A 10 -5.50 13.22 -1.44
C GLY A 10 -5.23 11.73 -1.65
N LEU A 11 -4.72 11.33 -2.82
CA LEU A 11 -4.39 9.93 -3.11
C LEU A 11 -3.19 9.44 -2.29
N GLY A 12 -2.25 10.31 -1.97
CA GLY A 12 -1.06 9.97 -1.18
C GLY A 12 0.24 10.57 -1.72
N PRO A 13 0.58 10.39 -3.01
CA PRO A 13 1.81 10.93 -3.57
C PRO A 13 1.81 12.46 -3.61
N LEU A 14 2.94 13.02 -3.19
CA LEU A 14 3.24 14.45 -3.25
C LEU A 14 4.64 14.64 -3.86
N PRO A 15 4.88 15.76 -4.53
CA PRO A 15 6.21 16.09 -5.06
C PRO A 15 7.18 16.47 -3.94
N GLY A 16 8.48 16.37 -4.24
CA GLY A 16 9.55 16.80 -3.33
C GLY A 16 9.98 15.71 -2.35
N THR A 17 10.86 16.11 -1.43
CA THR A 17 11.54 15.21 -0.50
C THR A 17 11.37 15.58 0.96
N ASP A 18 10.80 16.74 1.25
CA ASP A 18 10.63 17.29 2.59
C ASP A 18 9.31 16.81 3.21
N LEU A 19 9.41 15.95 4.23
CA LEU A 19 8.25 15.40 4.91
C LEU A 19 7.49 16.45 5.72
N ALA A 20 8.20 17.40 6.34
CA ALA A 20 7.55 18.42 7.15
C ALA A 20 6.71 19.37 6.28
N GLN A 21 7.25 19.79 5.13
CA GLN A 21 6.51 20.59 4.17
C GLN A 21 5.29 19.83 3.62
N ALA A 22 5.46 18.56 3.26
CA ALA A 22 4.36 17.72 2.76
C ALA A 22 3.28 17.52 3.83
N ALA A 23 3.68 17.31 5.08
CA ALA A 23 2.78 17.13 6.22
C ALA A 23 1.93 18.37 6.47
N ASP A 24 2.54 19.57 6.37
CA ASP A 24 1.86 20.85 6.55
C ASP A 24 0.81 21.09 5.45
N VAL A 25 1.18 20.83 4.20
CA VAL A 25 0.25 20.89 3.06
C VAL A 25 -0.93 19.93 3.23
N VAL A 26 -0.66 18.67 3.60
CA VAL A 26 -1.73 17.69 3.79
C VAL A 26 -2.68 18.10 4.90
N LEU A 27 -2.15 18.61 6.01
CA LEU A 27 -2.97 19.01 7.15
C LEU A 27 -3.83 20.23 6.85
N SER A 28 -3.30 21.17 6.06
CA SER A 28 -4.01 22.42 5.72
C SER A 28 -5.03 22.26 4.60
N GLU A 29 -4.75 21.39 3.61
CA GLU A 29 -5.53 21.31 2.37
C GLU A 29 -6.47 20.09 2.30
N SER A 30 -6.25 19.07 3.13
CA SER A 30 -7.00 17.82 3.05
C SER A 30 -7.99 17.67 4.22
N PRO A 31 -9.31 17.61 3.96
CA PRO A 31 -10.30 17.35 5.01
C PRO A 31 -10.10 16.00 5.72
N LEU A 32 -9.48 15.03 5.05
CA LEU A 32 -8.99 13.79 5.64
C LEU A 32 -7.49 13.71 5.42
N PRO A 33 -6.67 14.08 6.41
CA PRO A 33 -5.22 13.98 6.33
C PRO A 33 -4.77 12.56 6.00
N HIS A 34 -3.70 12.43 5.24
CA HIS A 34 -3.13 11.15 4.84
C HIS A 34 -1.62 11.14 5.04
N ILE A 35 -1.05 9.96 5.24
CA ILE A 35 0.40 9.81 5.33
C ILE A 35 1.03 10.23 3.99
N PRO A 36 1.86 11.30 3.93
CA PRO A 36 2.49 11.74 2.68
C PRO A 36 3.36 10.65 2.08
N GLN A 37 3.26 10.47 0.76
CA GLN A 37 4.16 9.63 0.00
C GLN A 37 5.06 10.53 -0.83
N LEU A 38 6.37 10.39 -0.67
CA LEU A 38 7.38 11.21 -1.34
C LEU A 38 8.29 10.35 -2.23
N PRO A 39 7.84 9.96 -3.43
CA PRO A 39 8.61 9.09 -4.32
C PRO A 39 9.97 9.66 -4.71
N ASP A 40 10.11 10.98 -4.74
CA ASP A 40 11.36 11.69 -5.07
C ASP A 40 12.48 11.44 -4.04
N ARG A 41 12.17 10.88 -2.88
CA ARG A 41 13.16 10.45 -1.88
C ARG A 41 13.94 9.20 -2.31
N GLY A 42 13.62 8.65 -3.48
CA GLY A 42 14.34 7.56 -4.11
C GLY A 42 13.76 6.18 -3.86
N ALA A 43 14.54 5.14 -4.18
CA ALA A 43 14.12 3.75 -4.06
C ALA A 43 13.62 3.43 -2.64
N GLY A 44 12.53 2.67 -2.56
CA GLY A 44 11.89 2.37 -1.28
C GLY A 44 10.88 3.43 -0.80
N SER A 45 10.77 4.58 -1.48
CA SER A 45 9.77 5.62 -1.20
C SER A 45 8.60 5.60 -2.19
N ASP A 46 8.72 4.82 -3.26
CA ASP A 46 7.61 4.59 -4.20
C ASP A 46 6.54 3.67 -3.57
N LEU A 47 5.39 3.59 -4.22
CA LEU A 47 4.23 2.81 -3.74
C LEU A 47 4.61 1.35 -3.42
N ILE A 48 5.38 0.72 -4.31
CA ILE A 48 5.77 -0.69 -4.15
C ILE A 48 6.80 -0.83 -3.04
N GLY A 49 7.88 -0.05 -3.10
CA GLY A 49 9.00 -0.14 -2.17
C GLY A 49 8.61 0.12 -0.73
N ARG A 50 7.79 1.13 -0.47
CA ARG A 50 7.35 1.46 0.88
C ARG A 50 6.40 0.40 1.46
N THR A 51 5.53 -0.20 0.64
CA THR A 51 4.66 -1.29 1.09
C THR A 51 5.46 -2.58 1.28
N ALA A 52 6.33 -2.91 0.32
CA ALA A 52 7.16 -4.11 0.37
C ALA A 52 8.16 -4.09 1.55
N ALA A 53 8.63 -2.91 1.97
CA ALA A 53 9.50 -2.76 3.13
C ALA A 53 8.86 -3.21 4.45
N MET A 54 7.54 -3.22 4.53
CA MET A 54 6.78 -3.67 5.71
C MET A 54 6.43 -5.17 5.65
N LEU A 55 6.60 -5.84 4.50
CA LEU A 55 6.35 -7.27 4.38
C LEU A 55 7.47 -8.07 5.07
N GLU A 56 7.11 -9.20 5.66
CA GLU A 56 8.11 -10.17 6.15
C GLU A 56 8.87 -10.86 5.01
N ILE A 57 8.34 -10.79 3.79
CA ILE A 57 8.99 -11.28 2.58
C ILE A 57 10.09 -10.28 2.18
N PRO A 58 11.37 -10.67 2.21
CA PRO A 58 12.45 -9.75 1.85
C PRO A 58 12.39 -9.39 0.38
N VAL A 59 12.25 -8.09 0.09
CA VAL A 59 12.18 -7.54 -1.26
C VAL A 59 13.26 -6.49 -1.43
N ALA A 60 13.93 -6.48 -2.59
CA ALA A 60 14.95 -5.50 -2.93
C ALA A 60 14.82 -5.05 -4.39
N ARG A 61 15.44 -3.91 -4.71
CA ARG A 61 15.51 -3.40 -6.08
C ARG A 61 16.45 -4.26 -6.92
N GLY A 62 15.95 -4.75 -8.05
CA GLY A 62 16.70 -5.46 -9.08
C GLY A 62 16.83 -4.65 -10.37
N PRO A 63 17.49 -5.18 -11.39
CA PRO A 63 17.69 -4.48 -12.66
C PRO A 63 16.39 -4.14 -13.41
N ARG A 64 15.33 -4.95 -13.24
CA ARG A 64 14.04 -4.80 -13.92
C ARG A 64 12.92 -4.27 -13.01
N GLY A 65 13.21 -3.98 -11.75
CA GLY A 65 12.19 -3.55 -10.80
C GLY A 65 12.40 -4.19 -9.42
N TRP A 66 11.33 -4.51 -8.73
CA TRP A 66 11.36 -5.14 -7.42
C TRP A 66 11.44 -6.67 -7.53
N ARG A 67 12.17 -7.31 -6.63
CA ARG A 67 12.34 -8.76 -6.62
C ARG A 67 12.46 -9.31 -5.21
N VAL A 68 12.06 -10.56 -5.02
CA VAL A 68 12.35 -11.30 -3.79
C VAL A 68 13.88 -11.44 -3.63
N ALA A 69 14.40 -11.16 -2.45
CA ALA A 69 15.81 -11.12 -2.14
C ALA A 69 16.13 -12.02 -0.92
N ALA A 70 17.41 -12.26 -0.68
CA ALA A 70 17.84 -13.02 0.50
C ALA A 70 17.78 -12.19 1.80
N ARG A 71 17.70 -10.87 1.70
CA ARG A 71 17.66 -9.93 2.84
C ARG A 71 16.71 -8.78 2.52
N ALA A 72 16.03 -8.28 3.55
CA ALA A 72 15.18 -7.10 3.45
C ALA A 72 15.99 -5.86 3.03
N SER A 73 15.30 -4.90 2.42
CA SER A 73 15.85 -3.58 2.12
C SER A 73 16.23 -2.85 3.42
N LYS A 74 17.26 -2.00 3.34
CA LYS A 74 17.65 -1.09 4.43
C LYS A 74 16.58 0.00 4.72
N ASP A 75 15.56 0.08 3.88
CA ASP A 75 14.52 1.10 3.98
C ASP A 75 13.33 0.67 4.87
N ALA A 76 13.39 -0.51 5.50
CA ALA A 76 12.32 -1.03 6.37
C ALA A 76 11.94 -0.03 7.49
N ASP A 77 12.92 0.64 8.09
CA ASP A 77 12.70 1.59 9.18
C ASP A 77 12.24 2.98 8.72
N ARG A 78 12.12 3.22 7.42
CA ARG A 78 11.76 4.55 6.90
C ARG A 78 10.33 4.93 7.27
N MET A 79 9.39 4.00 7.13
CA MET A 79 7.99 4.23 7.47
C MET A 79 7.83 4.58 8.96
N GLU A 80 8.53 3.87 9.84
CA GLU A 80 8.47 4.13 11.28
C GLU A 80 9.00 5.52 11.61
N ARG A 81 10.16 5.89 11.07
CA ARG A 81 10.71 7.25 11.25
C ARG A 81 9.81 8.35 10.69
N ASP A 82 9.17 8.10 9.54
CA ASP A 82 8.23 9.06 8.97
C ASP A 82 6.98 9.21 9.87
N LEU A 83 6.48 8.12 10.45
CA LEU A 83 5.37 8.16 11.39
C LEU A 83 5.73 8.88 12.70
N ASP A 84 6.93 8.66 13.25
CA ASP A 84 7.41 9.35 14.44
C ASP A 84 7.45 10.87 14.20
N HIS A 85 7.99 11.27 13.06
CA HIS A 85 8.06 12.69 12.70
C HIS A 85 6.67 13.31 12.44
N LEU A 86 5.75 12.58 11.79
CA LEU A 86 4.38 13.03 11.60
C LEU A 86 3.61 13.13 12.91
N GLU A 87 3.85 12.23 13.86
CA GLU A 87 3.25 12.29 15.19
C GLU A 87 3.63 13.59 15.91
N GLU A 88 4.91 13.99 15.84
CA GLU A 88 5.38 15.26 16.39
C GLU A 88 4.71 16.48 15.72
N LEU A 89 4.65 16.49 14.37
CA LEU A 89 4.09 17.60 13.59
C LEU A 89 2.57 17.75 13.74
N TRP A 90 1.86 16.63 13.86
CA TRP A 90 0.38 16.58 13.86
C TRP A 90 -0.22 16.39 15.24
N HIS A 91 0.59 16.41 16.29
CA HIS A 91 0.12 16.23 17.67
C HIS A 91 -1.07 17.14 17.98
N GLY A 92 -2.21 16.55 18.34
CA GLY A 92 -3.45 17.27 18.66
C GLY A 92 -4.14 17.99 17.49
N LYS A 93 -3.64 17.82 16.23
CA LYS A 93 -4.19 18.47 15.04
C LYS A 93 -4.94 17.51 14.11
N ALA A 94 -4.65 16.22 14.19
CA ALA A 94 -5.32 15.16 13.42
C ALA A 94 -5.78 14.06 14.35
N ASP A 95 -7.06 13.66 14.26
CA ASP A 95 -7.68 12.57 15.04
C ASP A 95 -8.06 11.37 14.17
N THR A 96 -8.03 11.56 12.86
CA THR A 96 -8.30 10.52 11.86
C THR A 96 -7.33 10.69 10.71
N VAL A 97 -6.56 9.66 10.40
CA VAL A 97 -5.54 9.69 9.36
C VAL A 97 -5.77 8.57 8.36
N LYS A 98 -5.66 8.88 7.09
CA LYS A 98 -5.71 7.92 6.00
C LYS A 98 -4.31 7.34 5.75
N VAL A 99 -4.23 6.01 5.69
CA VAL A 99 -3.04 5.26 5.28
C VAL A 99 -3.28 4.61 3.93
N GLN A 100 -2.28 4.58 3.08
CA GLN A 100 -2.35 3.96 1.77
C GLN A 100 -1.20 3.00 1.54
N LEU A 101 -1.54 1.82 1.02
CA LEU A 101 -0.63 0.73 0.69
C LEU A 101 -0.92 0.23 -0.72
N ALA A 102 0.08 -0.36 -1.37
CA ALA A 102 -0.16 -1.10 -2.60
C ALA A 102 -0.99 -2.35 -2.29
N GLY A 103 -1.96 -2.63 -3.14
CA GLY A 103 -2.76 -3.84 -3.03
C GLY A 103 -2.04 -5.09 -3.57
N PRO A 104 -2.57 -6.30 -3.29
CA PRO A 104 -1.90 -7.57 -3.56
C PRO A 104 -1.66 -7.82 -5.05
N PHE A 105 -2.58 -7.42 -5.92
CA PHE A 105 -2.42 -7.63 -7.36
C PHE A 105 -1.31 -6.74 -7.94
N THR A 106 -1.25 -5.49 -7.51
CA THR A 106 -0.18 -4.58 -7.91
C THR A 106 1.17 -5.04 -7.40
N LEU A 107 1.27 -5.43 -6.13
CA LEU A 107 2.52 -5.97 -5.57
C LEU A 107 2.96 -7.23 -6.32
N ALA A 108 2.05 -8.20 -6.53
CA ALA A 108 2.38 -9.43 -7.24
C ALA A 108 2.75 -9.19 -8.72
N ALA A 109 2.18 -8.17 -9.35
CA ALA A 109 2.52 -7.76 -10.71
C ALA A 109 3.89 -7.07 -10.82
N GLU A 110 4.35 -6.40 -9.76
CA GLU A 110 5.59 -5.61 -9.76
C GLU A 110 6.79 -6.34 -9.14
N ILE A 111 6.55 -7.37 -8.30
CA ILE A 111 7.62 -8.11 -7.62
C ILE A 111 7.93 -9.39 -8.38
N GLU A 112 9.21 -9.57 -8.73
CA GLU A 112 9.74 -10.79 -9.33
C GLU A 112 10.16 -11.78 -8.26
N MET A 113 9.87 -13.06 -8.48
CA MET A 113 10.41 -14.18 -7.72
C MET A 113 11.89 -14.41 -8.07
N ALA A 114 12.57 -15.29 -7.32
CA ALA A 114 13.97 -15.64 -7.57
C ALA A 114 14.22 -16.22 -8.96
N ASN A 115 13.22 -16.90 -9.55
CA ASN A 115 13.26 -17.45 -10.91
C ASN A 115 13.06 -16.40 -12.02
N GLY A 116 12.83 -15.14 -11.67
CA GLY A 116 12.65 -14.01 -12.60
C GLY A 116 11.21 -13.84 -13.12
N HIS A 117 10.27 -14.70 -12.73
CA HIS A 117 8.86 -14.51 -13.05
C HIS A 117 8.17 -13.61 -12.01
N ARG A 118 7.14 -12.87 -12.42
CA ARG A 118 6.34 -12.05 -11.50
C ARG A 118 5.55 -12.92 -10.53
N MET A 119 5.40 -12.53 -9.27
CA MET A 119 4.67 -13.31 -8.25
C MET A 119 3.24 -13.61 -8.67
N ILE A 120 2.61 -12.75 -9.47
CA ILE A 120 1.25 -12.93 -9.98
C ILE A 120 1.08 -14.17 -10.86
N THR A 121 2.15 -14.73 -11.42
CA THR A 121 2.11 -15.94 -12.26
C THR A 121 2.04 -17.23 -11.46
N ASP A 122 2.26 -17.16 -10.15
CA ASP A 122 2.22 -18.29 -9.22
C ASP A 122 1.11 -18.11 -8.19
N PRO A 123 0.04 -18.96 -8.22
CA PRO A 123 -1.07 -18.83 -7.27
C PRO A 123 -0.67 -19.03 -5.80
N GLY A 124 0.39 -19.78 -5.52
CA GLY A 124 0.95 -19.95 -4.17
C GLY A 124 1.59 -18.67 -3.70
N ALA A 125 2.50 -18.10 -4.51
CA ALA A 125 3.17 -16.84 -4.20
C ALA A 125 2.18 -15.68 -4.03
N LEU A 126 1.13 -15.61 -4.87
CA LEU A 126 0.09 -14.60 -4.74
C LEU A 126 -0.68 -14.73 -3.40
N ARG A 127 -0.98 -15.97 -2.99
CA ARG A 127 -1.64 -16.22 -1.70
C ARG A 127 -0.76 -15.81 -0.54
N ASP A 128 0.48 -16.26 -0.50
CA ASP A 128 1.44 -15.96 0.58
C ASP A 128 1.68 -14.46 0.69
N LEU A 129 1.79 -13.76 -0.44
CA LEU A 129 1.90 -12.30 -0.49
C LEU A 129 0.63 -11.61 0.06
N THR A 130 -0.54 -12.12 -0.29
CA THR A 130 -1.82 -11.56 0.19
C THR A 130 -1.98 -11.72 1.68
N ASP A 131 -1.61 -12.87 2.23
CA ASP A 131 -1.65 -13.15 3.67
C ASP A 131 -0.65 -12.26 4.42
N ALA A 132 0.59 -12.13 3.94
CA ALA A 132 1.58 -11.21 4.50
C ALA A 132 1.13 -9.74 4.44
N LEU A 133 0.50 -9.32 3.35
CA LEU A 133 -0.04 -7.95 3.23
C LEU A 133 -1.18 -7.70 4.22
N LEU A 134 -2.03 -8.70 4.48
CA LEU A 134 -3.09 -8.57 5.46
C LEU A 134 -2.54 -8.29 6.86
N GLU A 135 -1.48 -8.99 7.26
CA GLU A 135 -0.78 -8.74 8.53
C GLU A 135 -0.20 -7.30 8.58
N VAL A 136 0.43 -6.86 7.48
CA VAL A 136 0.91 -5.47 7.35
C VAL A 136 -0.23 -4.46 7.48
N CYS A 137 -1.36 -4.68 6.81
CA CYS A 137 -2.51 -3.79 6.89
C CYS A 137 -3.03 -3.65 8.33
N VAL A 138 -3.13 -4.75 9.06
CA VAL A 138 -3.57 -4.77 10.45
C VAL A 138 -2.56 -4.10 11.37
N GLY A 139 -1.28 -4.44 11.23
CA GLY A 139 -0.19 -3.89 12.05
C GLY A 139 -0.03 -2.39 11.86
N HIS A 140 0.09 -1.95 10.61
CA HIS A 140 0.26 -0.54 10.26
C HIS A 140 -0.92 0.34 10.70
N ARG A 141 -2.15 -0.14 10.52
CA ARG A 141 -3.32 0.57 11.02
C ARG A 141 -3.30 0.74 12.54
N ARG A 142 -2.97 -0.32 13.29
CA ARG A 142 -2.86 -0.26 14.76
C ARG A 142 -1.80 0.75 15.21
N ASP A 143 -0.68 0.81 14.51
CA ASP A 143 0.39 1.75 14.84
C ASP A 143 -0.06 3.20 14.59
N VAL A 144 -0.69 3.46 13.45
CA VAL A 144 -1.26 4.78 13.14
C VAL A 144 -2.39 5.15 14.13
N GLU A 145 -3.23 4.19 14.52
CA GLU A 145 -4.30 4.43 15.51
C GLU A 145 -3.76 4.75 16.89
N LYS A 146 -2.61 4.20 17.30
CA LYS A 146 -1.94 4.57 18.55
C LYS A 146 -1.43 6.00 18.56
N ARG A 147 -0.93 6.47 17.40
CA ARG A 147 -0.32 7.80 17.25
C ARG A 147 -1.35 8.90 17.04
N PHE A 148 -2.39 8.65 16.24
CA PHE A 148 -3.32 9.67 15.75
C PHE A 148 -4.79 9.44 16.14
N GLY A 149 -5.14 8.27 16.69
CA GLY A 149 -6.50 7.95 17.13
C GLY A 149 -7.26 7.03 16.17
N LYS A 150 -7.64 7.47 14.97
CA LYS A 150 -8.39 6.66 14.00
C LYS A 150 -7.64 6.51 12.69
N SER A 151 -7.83 5.38 12.01
CA SER A 151 -7.26 5.17 10.69
C SER A 151 -8.28 4.79 9.62
N VAL A 152 -8.02 5.19 8.38
CA VAL A 152 -8.74 4.74 7.18
C VAL A 152 -7.73 4.12 6.25
N LEU A 153 -7.93 2.87 5.86
CA LEU A 153 -7.03 2.18 4.92
C LEU A 153 -7.52 2.35 3.48
N GLN A 154 -6.60 2.75 2.60
CA GLN A 154 -6.73 2.73 1.15
C GLN A 154 -5.76 1.67 0.60
N LEU A 155 -6.26 0.80 -0.29
CA LEU A 155 -5.41 -0.08 -1.10
C LEU A 155 -5.38 0.43 -2.53
N ASP A 156 -4.18 0.68 -3.03
CA ASP A 156 -3.93 1.18 -4.37
C ASP A 156 -3.60 0.02 -5.31
N GLU A 157 -4.41 -0.14 -6.35
CA GLU A 157 -4.29 -1.22 -7.33
C GLU A 157 -4.14 -0.71 -8.77
N PRO A 158 -3.09 0.07 -9.08
CA PRO A 158 -2.90 0.62 -10.43
C PRO A 158 -2.70 -0.44 -11.51
N ARG A 159 -2.23 -1.65 -11.15
CA ARG A 159 -2.04 -2.75 -12.11
C ARG A 159 -3.26 -3.66 -12.27
N LEU A 160 -4.29 -3.51 -11.44
CA LEU A 160 -5.49 -4.34 -11.49
C LEU A 160 -6.18 -4.36 -12.86
N PRO A 161 -6.32 -3.23 -13.58
CA PRO A 161 -6.92 -3.24 -14.91
C PRO A 161 -6.17 -4.14 -15.90
N GLU A 162 -4.82 -4.10 -15.91
CA GLU A 162 -3.99 -4.92 -16.78
C GLU A 162 -4.07 -6.41 -16.40
N VAL A 163 -4.11 -6.68 -15.08
CA VAL A 163 -4.21 -8.05 -14.55
C VAL A 163 -5.54 -8.69 -14.94
N VAL A 164 -6.64 -7.96 -14.80
CA VAL A 164 -7.99 -8.45 -15.15
C VAL A 164 -8.16 -8.60 -16.66
N ALA A 165 -7.61 -7.68 -17.43
CA ALA A 165 -7.65 -7.74 -18.89
C ALA A 165 -6.71 -8.78 -19.50
N GLY A 166 -5.74 -9.32 -18.73
CA GLY A 166 -4.71 -10.22 -19.25
C GLY A 166 -3.72 -9.53 -20.21
N THR A 167 -3.52 -8.23 -20.03
CA THR A 167 -2.62 -7.41 -20.85
C THR A 167 -1.30 -7.08 -20.12
N LEU A 168 -1.12 -7.58 -18.91
CA LEU A 168 0.11 -7.38 -18.15
C LEU A 168 1.27 -8.06 -18.87
N GLN A 169 2.34 -7.31 -19.14
CA GLN A 169 3.55 -7.84 -19.77
C GLN A 169 4.26 -8.84 -18.85
N GLY A 170 4.68 -9.96 -19.43
CA GLY A 170 5.47 -10.98 -18.77
C GLY A 170 6.94 -10.62 -18.60
N THR A 171 7.79 -11.65 -18.58
CA THR A 171 9.25 -11.50 -18.43
C THR A 171 9.91 -11.01 -19.73
N THR A 172 9.27 -11.22 -20.86
CA THR A 172 9.71 -10.77 -22.19
C THR A 172 8.63 -9.91 -22.84
N ASP A 173 9.04 -9.05 -23.79
CA ASP A 173 8.14 -8.15 -24.53
C ASP A 173 7.09 -8.90 -25.36
N PHE A 174 7.29 -10.19 -25.61
CA PHE A 174 6.40 -11.06 -26.40
C PHE A 174 5.44 -11.89 -25.55
N GLU A 175 5.57 -11.82 -24.22
CA GLU A 175 4.77 -12.61 -23.29
C GLU A 175 3.79 -11.71 -22.56
N THR A 176 2.50 -12.07 -22.58
CA THR A 176 1.49 -11.48 -21.71
C THR A 176 1.06 -12.46 -20.63
N ILE A 177 0.89 -11.96 -19.43
CA ILE A 177 0.39 -12.77 -18.32
C ILE A 177 -1.12 -12.95 -18.49
N ARG A 178 -1.55 -14.22 -18.45
CA ARG A 178 -2.97 -14.57 -18.59
C ARG A 178 -3.81 -13.87 -17.51
N ALA A 179 -4.98 -13.37 -17.90
CA ALA A 179 -5.95 -12.79 -16.96
C ALA A 179 -6.22 -13.74 -15.80
N ILE A 180 -6.23 -13.18 -14.59
CA ILE A 180 -6.69 -13.92 -13.43
C ILE A 180 -8.21 -14.04 -13.53
N PRO A 181 -8.79 -15.28 -13.37
CA PRO A 181 -10.24 -15.43 -13.34
C PRO A 181 -10.83 -14.52 -12.26
N GLU A 182 -11.85 -13.74 -12.62
CA GLU A 182 -12.58 -12.94 -11.63
C GLU A 182 -12.94 -13.83 -10.43
N PRO A 183 -12.57 -13.48 -9.20
CA PRO A 183 -13.15 -14.12 -8.03
C PRO A 183 -14.66 -13.96 -8.13
N GLY A 184 -15.39 -15.07 -8.15
CA GLY A 184 -16.77 -15.23 -8.55
C GLY A 184 -17.65 -13.99 -8.36
N ARG A 185 -18.47 -13.70 -9.36
CA ARG A 185 -19.34 -12.54 -9.50
C ARG A 185 -20.14 -12.21 -8.24
N HIS A 186 -19.57 -11.43 -7.33
CA HIS A 186 -20.33 -10.77 -6.28
C HIS A 186 -19.83 -9.33 -6.16
N SER A 187 -20.70 -8.44 -6.64
CA SER A 187 -20.62 -6.98 -6.63
C SER A 187 -19.70 -6.30 -7.65
N ARG A 188 -20.33 -5.58 -8.55
CA ARG A 188 -19.74 -4.50 -9.34
C ARG A 188 -19.21 -3.43 -8.36
N ALA A 189 -17.93 -3.39 -8.11
CA ALA A 189 -17.25 -2.25 -7.55
C ALA A 189 -16.39 -1.62 -8.64
N SER A 190 -16.58 -0.34 -8.89
CA SER A 190 -15.75 0.43 -9.82
C SER A 190 -14.28 0.32 -9.42
N ALA A 191 -13.46 -0.12 -10.38
CA ALA A 191 -12.03 -0.29 -10.21
C ALA A 191 -11.35 1.05 -9.99
N SER A 192 -10.91 1.34 -8.79
CA SER A 192 -9.73 2.15 -8.50
C SER A 192 -9.41 2.34 -7.01
N THR A 193 -10.37 2.21 -6.10
CA THR A 193 -10.07 2.41 -4.68
C THR A 193 -10.98 1.53 -3.82
N CYS A 194 -10.41 0.55 -3.11
CA CYS A 194 -11.13 -0.28 -2.17
C CYS A 194 -10.83 0.20 -0.74
N CYS A 195 -11.82 0.79 -0.08
CA CYS A 195 -11.73 1.12 1.34
C CYS A 195 -12.22 -0.05 2.17
N ILE A 196 -11.33 -0.77 2.82
CA ILE A 196 -11.68 -1.86 3.74
C ILE A 196 -12.06 -1.26 5.10
N ARG A 197 -13.27 -1.56 5.59
CA ARG A 197 -13.77 -1.12 6.89
C ARG A 197 -13.34 -2.08 8.02
N PRO A 198 -13.03 -1.57 9.21
CA PRO A 198 -12.77 -2.42 10.35
C PRO A 198 -14.06 -3.06 10.87
N SER A 199 -14.03 -4.35 11.18
CA SER A 199 -15.01 -5.01 12.02
C SER A 199 -14.71 -4.67 13.48
N LEU A 200 -15.58 -3.88 14.13
CA LEU A 200 -15.57 -3.72 15.57
C LEU A 200 -16.05 -5.04 16.20
N SER A 201 -15.17 -5.75 16.88
CA SER A 201 -15.56 -6.80 17.82
C SER A 201 -16.23 -6.13 19.02
N THR A 202 -17.56 -6.25 19.13
CA THR A 202 -18.29 -6.00 20.37
C THR A 202 -17.93 -7.09 21.36
N SER A 203 -17.02 -6.83 22.28
CA SER A 203 -16.94 -7.58 23.53
C SER A 203 -18.11 -7.16 24.40
N ARG A 204 -19.11 -8.05 24.52
CA ARG A 204 -20.06 -8.00 25.63
C ARG A 204 -19.33 -8.49 26.88
N GLY A 205 -19.22 -7.69 27.85
CA GLY A 205 -18.97 -8.01 29.24
C GLY A 205 -20.06 -7.33 30.05
#